data_870f9ddf35e701c4d5cdad93c4115f3f
#
_entry.id   870f9ddf35e701c4d5cdad93c4115f3f
#
_cell.length_a   1.000
_cell.length_b   1.000
_cell.length_c   1.000
_cell.angle_alpha   90.00
_cell.angle_beta   90.00
_cell.angle_gamma   90.00
#
_symmetry.space_group_name_H-M   'P 1'
#
loop_
_entity.id
_entity.type
_entity.pdbx_description
1 polymer ?
#
loop_
_entity_poly.entity_id
_entity_poly.type
_entity_poly.pdbx_seq_one_letter_code
_entity_poly.pdbx_strand_id
1 'polypeptide(L)'
;FAGPHPAGNVGVQIHHLNPINKGEQVWVVNIQDVAIIGRLFNEGRFDARKIIALAGSEVTKPQYYHSILGASIQDLTAGKLKNAVEQRIISGNVLTGTRVVPEGHLGYYDNQITVIPEGNNYEFLGWAAPGFNKFSASRLFPSFLCPKKHYTLDTNYHGERRAFVVTGQYEKVFPMDIYPVYL
;
A
#
# COMPACT_ATOMS: atom_id res chain seq x y z
N PHE A 1 3.83 -15.07 -11.53
CA PHE A 1 3.31 -13.80 -12.01
C PHE A 1 4.37 -12.71 -11.89
N ALA A 2 4.50 -11.88 -12.92
CA ALA A 2 5.40 -10.74 -12.96
C ALA A 2 4.71 -9.60 -13.72
N GLY A 3 4.95 -8.35 -13.33
CA GLY A 3 4.35 -7.19 -13.97
C GLY A 3 4.18 -6.01 -13.01
N PRO A 4 3.47 -4.96 -13.45
CA PRO A 4 3.11 -3.83 -12.61
C PRO A 4 2.31 -4.28 -11.37
N HIS A 5 2.18 -3.41 -10.36
CA HIS A 5 1.53 -3.73 -9.09
C HIS A 5 0.21 -4.53 -9.20
N PRO A 6 -0.75 -4.22 -10.09
CA PRO A 6 -1.98 -5.01 -10.18
C PRO A 6 -1.76 -6.50 -10.45
N ALA A 7 -0.70 -6.88 -11.16
CA ALA A 7 -0.37 -8.29 -11.43
C ALA A 7 -0.03 -9.09 -10.16
N GLY A 8 0.42 -8.42 -9.11
CA GLY A 8 0.69 -9.03 -7.80
C GLY A 8 -0.55 -9.23 -6.92
N ASN A 9 -1.69 -8.68 -7.28
CA ASN A 9 -2.92 -8.83 -6.52
C ASN A 9 -3.48 -10.23 -6.68
N VAL A 10 -3.87 -10.84 -5.58
CA VAL A 10 -4.34 -12.23 -5.57
C VAL A 10 -5.59 -12.43 -6.43
N GLY A 11 -6.49 -11.46 -6.49
CA GLY A 11 -7.67 -11.51 -7.36
C GLY A 11 -7.33 -11.61 -8.85
N VAL A 12 -6.28 -10.91 -9.29
CA VAL A 12 -5.75 -11.01 -10.67
C VAL A 12 -5.19 -12.42 -10.92
N GLN A 13 -4.43 -12.95 -9.97
CA GLN A 13 -3.86 -14.29 -10.09
C GLN A 13 -4.95 -15.37 -10.16
N ILE A 14 -5.98 -15.26 -9.32
CA ILE A 14 -7.14 -16.17 -9.34
C ILE A 14 -7.87 -16.07 -10.69
N HIS A 15 -8.10 -14.85 -11.18
CA HIS A 15 -8.77 -14.65 -12.47
C HIS A 15 -8.06 -15.41 -13.62
N HIS A 16 -6.73 -15.38 -13.64
CA HIS A 16 -5.97 -16.04 -14.69
C HIS A 16 -5.77 -17.56 -14.50
N LEU A 17 -5.77 -18.03 -13.24
CA LEU A 17 -5.52 -19.44 -12.95
C LEU A 17 -6.81 -20.25 -12.84
N ASN A 18 -7.81 -19.75 -12.16
CA ASN A 18 -9.09 -20.41 -11.91
C ASN A 18 -10.16 -19.37 -11.61
N PRO A 19 -10.75 -18.74 -12.64
CA PRO A 19 -11.77 -17.71 -12.47
C PRO A 19 -12.93 -18.18 -11.61
N ILE A 20 -13.38 -17.36 -10.67
CA ILE A 20 -14.48 -17.64 -9.77
C ILE A 20 -15.80 -17.41 -10.50
N ASN A 21 -16.69 -18.40 -10.50
CA ASN A 21 -18.06 -18.33 -11.02
C ASN A 21 -19.05 -17.98 -9.90
N LYS A 22 -20.28 -17.61 -10.29
CA LYS A 22 -21.34 -17.29 -9.35
C LYS A 22 -21.58 -18.44 -8.37
N GLY A 23 -21.48 -18.14 -7.07
CA GLY A 23 -21.67 -19.11 -5.98
C GLY A 23 -20.42 -19.84 -5.53
N GLU A 24 -19.31 -19.71 -6.24
CA GLU A 24 -18.02 -20.26 -5.84
C GLU A 24 -17.32 -19.34 -4.84
N GLN A 25 -16.49 -19.93 -3.98
CA GLN A 25 -15.69 -19.22 -2.98
C GLN A 25 -14.24 -19.69 -3.03
N VAL A 26 -13.29 -18.75 -2.89
CA VAL A 26 -11.87 -19.04 -2.81
C VAL A 26 -11.31 -18.44 -1.53
N TRP A 27 -10.54 -19.24 -0.81
CA TRP A 27 -9.84 -18.82 0.40
C TRP A 27 -8.40 -18.46 0.07
N VAL A 28 -7.94 -17.35 0.62
CA VAL A 28 -6.56 -16.87 0.46
C VAL A 28 -5.88 -16.87 1.81
N VAL A 29 -4.68 -17.42 1.86
CA VAL A 29 -3.88 -17.49 3.08
C VAL A 29 -2.47 -16.99 2.77
N ASN A 30 -1.95 -16.09 3.59
CA ASN A 30 -0.57 -15.62 3.49
C ASN A 30 0.42 -16.72 3.85
N ILE A 31 1.61 -16.69 3.24
CA ILE A 31 2.67 -17.70 3.47
C ILE A 31 3.03 -17.81 4.95
N GLN A 32 3.11 -16.70 5.68
CA GLN A 32 3.40 -16.73 7.13
C GLN A 32 2.27 -17.38 7.93
N ASP A 33 1.03 -17.15 7.52
CA ASP A 33 -0.15 -17.73 8.18
C ASP A 33 -0.20 -19.25 7.91
N VAL A 34 0.19 -19.72 6.71
CA VAL A 34 0.37 -21.15 6.42
C VAL A 34 1.38 -21.79 7.37
N ALA A 35 2.51 -21.10 7.64
CA ALA A 35 3.51 -21.58 8.59
C ALA A 35 2.99 -21.64 10.03
N ILE A 36 2.17 -20.67 10.45
CA ILE A 36 1.51 -20.66 11.75
C ILE A 36 0.53 -21.83 11.89
N ILE A 37 -0.31 -22.04 10.87
CA ILE A 37 -1.25 -23.15 10.80
C ILE A 37 -0.50 -24.49 10.84
N GLY A 38 0.57 -24.64 10.04
CA GLY A 38 1.36 -25.85 10.01
C GLY A 38 1.96 -26.19 11.39
N ARG A 39 2.49 -25.21 12.10
CA ARG A 39 3.00 -25.42 13.48
C ARG A 39 1.90 -25.82 14.45
N LEU A 40 0.72 -25.19 14.33
CA LEU A 40 -0.42 -25.56 15.17
C LEU A 40 -0.80 -27.03 15.03
N PHE A 41 -0.87 -27.53 13.80
CA PHE A 41 -1.24 -28.94 13.57
C PHE A 41 -0.12 -29.93 13.89
N ASN A 42 1.14 -29.56 13.64
CA ASN A 42 2.26 -30.46 13.88
C ASN A 42 2.70 -30.50 15.36
N GLU A 43 2.62 -29.37 16.06
CA GLU A 43 3.15 -29.21 17.41
C GLU A 43 2.05 -29.04 18.47
N GLY A 44 0.79 -28.91 18.06
CA GLY A 44 -0.34 -28.64 18.96
C GLY A 44 -0.26 -27.27 19.64
N ARG A 45 0.56 -26.36 19.14
CA ARG A 45 0.84 -25.05 19.75
C ARG A 45 0.61 -23.92 18.75
N PHE A 46 -0.17 -22.93 19.15
CA PHE A 46 -0.30 -21.69 18.40
C PHE A 46 0.93 -20.80 18.63
N ASP A 47 1.64 -20.49 17.55
CA ASP A 47 2.81 -19.62 17.57
C ASP A 47 2.51 -18.33 16.78
N ALA A 48 2.21 -17.25 17.48
CA ALA A 48 1.82 -15.96 16.91
C ALA A 48 3.00 -15.16 16.33
N ARG A 49 4.22 -15.70 16.32
CA ARG A 49 5.39 -14.97 15.78
C ARG A 49 5.24 -14.73 14.29
N LYS A 50 5.55 -13.51 13.89
CA LYS A 50 5.43 -13.03 12.52
C LYS A 50 6.60 -12.11 12.18
N ILE A 51 7.00 -12.06 10.91
CA ILE A 51 7.95 -11.08 10.40
C ILE A 51 7.15 -9.92 9.82
N ILE A 52 7.45 -8.71 10.27
CA ILE A 52 6.77 -7.48 9.88
C ILE A 52 7.77 -6.54 9.22
N ALA A 53 7.42 -6.00 8.05
CA ALA A 53 8.19 -4.98 7.40
C ALA A 53 7.81 -3.59 7.96
N LEU A 54 8.79 -2.79 8.33
CA LEU A 54 8.61 -1.36 8.59
C LEU A 54 9.21 -0.60 7.41
N ALA A 55 8.38 0.12 6.67
CA ALA A 55 8.72 0.78 5.41
C ALA A 55 8.06 2.16 5.30
N GLY A 56 8.42 2.89 4.25
CA GLY A 56 7.90 4.23 3.96
C GLY A 56 8.96 5.31 4.02
N SER A 57 8.67 6.46 3.43
CA SER A 57 9.62 7.57 3.33
C SER A 57 9.96 8.20 4.68
N GLU A 58 9.08 8.06 5.66
CA GLU A 58 9.27 8.63 6.99
C GLU A 58 9.93 7.65 7.98
N VAL A 59 10.31 6.49 7.54
CA VAL A 59 11.11 5.53 8.32
C VAL A 59 12.59 5.84 8.14
N THR A 60 13.33 5.96 9.25
CA THR A 60 14.78 6.26 9.23
C THR A 60 15.57 5.17 8.53
N LYS A 61 15.28 3.90 8.85
CA LYS A 61 15.90 2.72 8.25
C LYS A 61 14.85 1.65 8.02
N PRO A 62 14.34 1.51 6.78
CA PRO A 62 13.41 0.42 6.45
C PRO A 62 14.05 -0.94 6.65
N GLN A 63 13.37 -1.84 7.38
CA GLN A 63 13.85 -3.21 7.63
C GLN A 63 12.73 -4.12 8.13
N TYR A 64 13.05 -5.40 8.26
CA TYR A 64 12.17 -6.42 8.84
C TYR A 64 12.40 -6.58 10.35
N TYR A 65 11.31 -6.84 11.06
CA TYR A 65 11.32 -7.09 12.50
C TYR A 65 10.61 -8.40 12.83
N HIS A 66 11.18 -9.17 13.74
CA HIS A 66 10.45 -10.26 14.39
C HIS A 66 9.47 -9.67 15.40
N SER A 67 8.21 -10.03 15.28
CA SER A 67 7.14 -9.55 16.12
C SER A 67 6.07 -10.61 16.30
N ILE A 68 4.91 -10.22 16.75
CA ILE A 68 3.74 -11.09 16.92
C ILE A 68 2.52 -10.53 16.18
N LEU A 69 1.55 -11.36 15.94
CA LEU A 69 0.22 -10.94 15.42
C LEU A 69 -0.37 -9.86 16.32
N GLY A 70 -0.92 -8.80 15.71
CA GLY A 70 -1.54 -7.70 16.44
C GLY A 70 -0.56 -6.87 17.29
N ALA A 71 0.72 -6.83 16.93
CA ALA A 71 1.71 -6.07 17.68
C ALA A 71 1.37 -4.57 17.75
N SER A 72 1.79 -3.92 18.84
CA SER A 72 1.67 -2.47 19.05
C SER A 72 2.42 -1.70 17.97
N ILE A 73 1.73 -0.75 17.33
CA ILE A 73 2.35 0.16 16.35
C ILE A 73 3.42 1.01 17.05
N GLN A 74 3.13 1.52 18.25
CA GLN A 74 4.05 2.34 19.03
C GLN A 74 5.39 1.63 19.28
N ASP A 75 5.35 0.38 19.70
CA ASP A 75 6.57 -0.40 19.99
C ASP A 75 7.38 -0.66 18.71
N LEU A 76 6.69 -0.95 17.62
CA LEU A 76 7.32 -1.21 16.33
C LEU A 76 7.95 0.04 15.70
N THR A 77 7.42 1.22 15.96
CA THR A 77 7.86 2.48 15.36
C THR A 77 8.74 3.34 16.27
N ALA A 78 8.81 3.05 17.58
CA ALA A 78 9.54 3.83 18.58
C ALA A 78 11.01 4.07 18.17
N GLY A 79 11.42 5.35 18.08
CA GLY A 79 12.77 5.75 17.72
C GLY A 79 13.21 5.44 16.29
N LYS A 80 12.28 5.02 15.41
CA LYS A 80 12.59 4.60 14.04
C LYS A 80 12.01 5.53 12.97
N LEU A 81 11.24 6.53 13.38
CA LEU A 81 10.61 7.48 12.47
C LEU A 81 11.42 8.77 12.39
N LYS A 82 11.29 9.47 11.25
CA LYS A 82 11.82 10.82 11.06
C LYS A 82 10.84 11.80 11.71
N ASN A 83 11.32 12.72 12.52
CA ASN A 83 10.46 13.68 13.24
C ASN A 83 10.26 15.00 12.48
N ALA A 84 10.41 15.00 11.16
CA ALA A 84 10.44 16.23 10.37
C ALA A 84 9.05 16.79 10.01
N VAL A 85 8.06 15.93 9.90
CA VAL A 85 6.69 16.28 9.43
C VAL A 85 5.65 15.43 10.14
N GLU A 86 4.40 15.87 10.10
CA GLU A 86 3.27 15.03 10.52
C GLU A 86 3.22 13.78 9.65
N GLN A 87 2.97 12.63 10.25
CA GLN A 87 3.11 11.34 9.61
C GLN A 87 1.79 10.58 9.60
N ARG A 88 1.54 9.90 8.48
CA ARG A 88 0.48 8.91 8.36
C ARG A 88 1.07 7.52 8.55
N ILE A 89 0.60 6.83 9.57
CA ILE A 89 0.94 5.43 9.83
C ILE A 89 -0.17 4.56 9.22
N ILE A 90 0.24 3.56 8.45
CA ILE A 90 -0.65 2.67 7.72
C ILE A 90 -0.32 1.23 8.12
N SER A 91 -1.31 0.50 8.62
CA SER A 91 -1.26 -0.95 8.72
C SER A 91 -1.46 -1.53 7.32
N GLY A 92 -0.45 -2.21 6.80
CA GLY A 92 -0.40 -2.63 5.40
C GLY A 92 0.36 -1.65 4.49
N ASN A 93 0.06 -1.67 3.20
CA ASN A 93 0.68 -0.81 2.19
C ASN A 93 -0.17 0.45 1.90
N VAL A 94 0.38 1.39 1.11
CA VAL A 94 -0.28 2.66 0.77
C VAL A 94 -1.54 2.52 -0.09
N LEU A 95 -1.74 1.40 -0.77
CA LEU A 95 -2.84 1.20 -1.72
C LEU A 95 -4.05 0.53 -1.07
N THR A 96 -3.82 -0.42 -0.17
CA THR A 96 -4.89 -1.27 0.41
C THR A 96 -4.90 -1.28 1.93
N GLY A 97 -3.90 -0.66 2.57
CA GLY A 97 -3.78 -0.62 4.02
C GLY A 97 -4.75 0.37 4.68
N THR A 98 -4.84 0.27 5.98
CA THR A 98 -5.71 1.10 6.82
C THR A 98 -4.89 2.08 7.65
N ARG A 99 -5.30 3.35 7.70
CA ARG A 99 -4.71 4.34 8.60
C ARG A 99 -4.91 3.89 10.05
N VAL A 100 -3.84 3.94 10.83
CA VAL A 100 -3.86 3.60 12.26
C VAL A 100 -3.26 4.73 13.08
N VAL A 101 -3.71 4.85 14.33
CA VAL A 101 -3.12 5.78 15.29
C VAL A 101 -1.86 5.16 15.92
N PRO A 102 -0.93 5.99 16.45
CA PRO A 102 0.31 5.47 17.07
C PRO A 102 0.05 4.45 18.18
N GLU A 103 -0.99 4.63 18.98
CA GLU A 103 -1.41 3.77 20.09
C GLU A 103 -2.17 2.51 19.62
N GLY A 104 -2.41 2.38 18.32
CA GLY A 104 -3.12 1.26 17.72
C GLY A 104 -2.25 0.02 17.56
N HIS A 105 -2.82 -0.96 16.89
CA HIS A 105 -2.21 -2.25 16.65
C HIS A 105 -2.17 -2.58 15.16
N LEU A 106 -1.22 -3.42 14.76
CA LEU A 106 -1.13 -3.94 13.41
C LEU A 106 -2.33 -4.85 13.12
N GLY A 107 -2.94 -4.69 11.97
CA GLY A 107 -4.05 -5.52 11.51
C GLY A 107 -3.63 -7.00 11.45
N TYR A 108 -4.57 -7.89 11.76
CA TYR A 108 -4.30 -9.33 11.87
C TYR A 108 -3.66 -9.92 10.60
N TYR A 109 -4.14 -9.51 9.45
CA TYR A 109 -3.66 -10.02 8.15
C TYR A 109 -2.49 -9.23 7.58
N ASP A 110 -2.12 -8.10 8.21
CA ASP A 110 -1.06 -7.25 7.73
C ASP A 110 0.31 -7.77 8.14
N ASN A 111 1.27 -7.65 7.23
CA ASN A 111 2.68 -8.01 7.43
C ASN A 111 3.62 -6.81 7.28
N GLN A 112 3.04 -5.60 7.20
CA GLN A 112 3.77 -4.38 6.92
C GLN A 112 3.16 -3.20 7.66
N ILE A 113 4.03 -2.31 8.13
CA ILE A 113 3.68 -0.95 8.56
C ILE A 113 4.33 0.00 7.55
N THR A 114 3.54 0.91 7.00
CA THR A 114 4.04 1.94 6.07
C THR A 114 3.85 3.31 6.70
N VAL A 115 4.91 4.13 6.70
CA VAL A 115 4.86 5.50 7.23
C VAL A 115 5.26 6.49 6.16
N ILE A 116 4.36 7.43 5.86
CA ILE A 116 4.51 8.47 4.85
C ILE A 116 4.14 9.83 5.45
N PRO A 117 4.53 10.96 4.81
CA PRO A 117 4.08 12.28 5.24
C PRO A 117 2.55 12.39 5.19
N GLU A 118 1.94 13.00 6.22
CA GLU A 118 0.53 13.35 6.20
C GLU A 118 0.32 14.60 5.34
N GLY A 119 -0.67 14.53 4.45
CA GLY A 119 -1.00 15.62 3.53
C GLY A 119 -2.06 16.55 4.09
N ASN A 120 -1.62 17.63 4.74
CA ASN A 120 -2.51 18.66 5.28
C ASN A 120 -2.39 20.00 4.54
N ASN A 121 -1.60 20.07 3.48
CA ASN A 121 -1.37 21.30 2.72
C ASN A 121 -2.22 21.32 1.45
N TYR A 122 -3.07 22.33 1.34
CA TYR A 122 -3.87 22.57 0.15
C TYR A 122 -3.17 23.57 -0.75
N GLU A 123 -2.94 23.21 -2.02
CA GLU A 123 -2.40 24.09 -3.03
C GLU A 123 -3.54 24.66 -3.89
N PHE A 124 -3.76 25.97 -3.81
CA PHE A 124 -4.68 26.65 -4.71
C PHE A 124 -4.16 26.57 -6.16
N LEU A 125 -4.98 26.11 -7.09
CA LEU A 125 -4.62 25.89 -8.49
C LEU A 125 -3.35 25.02 -8.67
N GLY A 126 -3.09 24.09 -7.77
CA GLY A 126 -1.90 23.24 -7.79
C GLY A 126 -1.71 22.44 -9.09
N TRP A 127 -2.78 22.15 -9.81
CA TRP A 127 -2.77 21.49 -11.11
C TRP A 127 -2.25 22.39 -12.25
N ALA A 128 -2.33 23.72 -12.12
CA ALA A 128 -1.91 24.70 -13.14
C ALA A 128 -0.51 25.30 -12.84
N ALA A 129 -0.02 25.15 -11.60
CA ALA A 129 1.27 25.71 -11.22
C ALA A 129 2.43 24.92 -11.85
N PRO A 130 3.50 25.62 -12.32
CA PRO A 130 4.69 24.94 -12.79
C PRO A 130 5.28 24.09 -11.67
N GLY A 131 5.39 22.77 -11.89
CA GLY A 131 5.75 21.80 -10.87
C GLY A 131 7.03 21.06 -11.20
N PHE A 132 8.19 21.58 -10.80
CA PHE A 132 9.46 20.86 -10.92
C PHE A 132 9.59 19.70 -9.91
N ASN A 133 8.81 19.75 -8.83
CA ASN A 133 8.83 18.76 -7.75
C ASN A 133 7.55 17.92 -7.68
N LYS A 134 6.62 18.09 -8.61
CA LYS A 134 5.35 17.36 -8.64
C LYS A 134 5.47 16.10 -9.49
N PHE A 135 5.01 14.98 -8.97
CA PHE A 135 4.87 13.76 -9.75
C PHE A 135 3.62 13.83 -10.64
N SER A 136 3.76 13.40 -11.88
CA SER A 136 2.64 13.28 -12.81
C SER A 136 2.87 12.15 -13.80
N ALA A 137 1.99 11.15 -13.79
CA ALA A 137 2.01 10.07 -14.76
C ALA A 137 1.71 10.55 -16.19
N SER A 138 0.92 11.61 -16.34
CA SER A 138 0.55 12.20 -17.65
C SER A 138 1.55 13.21 -18.20
N ARG A 139 2.69 13.40 -17.54
CA ARG A 139 3.73 14.38 -17.92
C ARG A 139 3.21 15.82 -17.99
N LEU A 140 2.26 16.16 -17.14
CA LEU A 140 1.67 17.49 -17.09
C LEU A 140 2.65 18.57 -16.59
N PHE A 141 3.55 18.21 -15.67
CA PHE A 141 4.47 19.15 -15.02
C PHE A 141 5.88 19.07 -15.61
N PRO A 142 6.65 20.17 -15.58
CA PRO A 142 8.05 20.20 -16.03
C PRO A 142 8.98 19.17 -15.36
N SER A 143 8.57 18.60 -14.23
CA SER A 143 9.30 17.51 -13.56
C SER A 143 9.51 16.28 -14.46
N PHE A 144 8.73 16.08 -15.52
CA PHE A 144 8.96 14.99 -16.49
C PHE A 144 10.31 15.09 -17.21
N LEU A 145 10.92 16.26 -17.25
CA LEU A 145 12.28 16.45 -17.81
C LEU A 145 13.36 15.81 -16.94
N CYS A 146 13.04 15.42 -15.69
CA CYS A 146 13.94 14.77 -14.74
C CYS A 146 13.49 13.32 -14.45
N PRO A 147 13.59 12.38 -15.40
CA PRO A 147 13.00 11.03 -15.28
C PRO A 147 13.63 10.17 -14.18
N LYS A 148 14.81 10.53 -13.69
CA LYS A 148 15.50 9.82 -12.60
C LYS A 148 15.22 10.42 -11.22
N LYS A 149 14.34 11.41 -11.12
CA LYS A 149 14.02 12.04 -9.85
C LYS A 149 13.19 11.12 -8.98
N HIS A 150 13.60 10.96 -7.74
CA HIS A 150 12.81 10.29 -6.70
C HIS A 150 11.89 11.28 -6.03
N TYR A 151 10.64 10.89 -5.84
CA TYR A 151 9.62 11.69 -5.19
C TYR A 151 9.24 11.06 -3.86
N THR A 152 9.17 11.88 -2.81
CA THR A 152 8.51 11.51 -1.57
C THR A 152 7.03 11.86 -1.74
N LEU A 153 6.20 10.83 -1.88
CA LEU A 153 4.76 11.00 -2.04
C LEU A 153 4.12 11.11 -0.66
N ASP A 154 3.17 12.03 -0.53
CA ASP A 154 2.35 12.28 0.64
C ASP A 154 0.88 11.94 0.38
N THR A 155 -0.02 12.33 1.28
CA THR A 155 -1.45 12.09 1.11
C THR A 155 -2.22 13.31 0.60
N ASN A 156 -1.54 14.36 0.14
CA ASN A 156 -2.17 15.49 -0.52
C ASN A 156 -2.70 15.12 -1.90
N TYR A 157 -3.80 15.73 -2.29
CA TYR A 157 -4.31 15.60 -3.67
C TYR A 157 -3.42 16.28 -4.70
N HIS A 158 -2.62 17.28 -4.31
CA HIS A 158 -1.86 18.16 -5.20
C HIS A 158 -2.73 18.75 -6.33
N GLY A 159 -4.00 18.98 -6.03
CA GLY A 159 -5.02 19.47 -6.94
C GLY A 159 -6.39 19.45 -6.27
N GLU A 160 -7.44 19.40 -7.07
CA GLU A 160 -8.82 19.36 -6.60
C GLU A 160 -9.46 18.00 -6.84
N ARG A 161 -10.53 17.73 -6.12
CA ARG A 161 -11.40 16.59 -6.44
C ARG A 161 -12.02 16.80 -7.81
N ARG A 162 -11.87 15.84 -8.70
CA ARG A 162 -12.45 15.85 -10.03
C ARG A 162 -13.52 14.78 -10.15
N ALA A 163 -14.49 15.02 -11.03
CA ALA A 163 -15.45 14.01 -11.42
C ALA A 163 -14.72 12.83 -12.08
N PHE A 164 -15.22 11.62 -11.84
CA PHE A 164 -14.75 10.43 -12.52
C PHE A 164 -15.23 10.49 -13.98
N VAL A 165 -14.30 10.41 -14.92
CA VAL A 165 -14.59 10.52 -16.35
C VAL A 165 -14.01 9.34 -17.12
N VAL A 166 -14.67 8.94 -18.19
CA VAL A 166 -14.23 7.85 -19.06
C VAL A 166 -13.06 8.37 -19.92
N THR A 167 -11.84 8.03 -19.54
CA THR A 167 -10.62 8.47 -20.22
C THR A 167 -9.82 7.34 -20.86
N GLY A 168 -10.20 6.09 -20.64
CA GLY A 168 -9.45 4.91 -21.07
C GLY A 168 -8.06 4.75 -20.40
N GLN A 169 -7.81 5.43 -19.29
CA GLN A 169 -6.51 5.32 -18.60
C GLN A 169 -6.41 4.06 -17.74
N TYR A 170 -7.51 3.62 -17.16
CA TYR A 170 -7.55 2.41 -16.34
C TYR A 170 -7.39 1.16 -17.19
N GLU A 171 -8.02 1.13 -18.36
CA GLU A 171 -7.97 0.01 -19.30
C GLU A 171 -6.55 -0.27 -19.79
N LYS A 172 -5.70 0.77 -19.89
CA LYS A 172 -4.30 0.63 -20.32
C LYS A 172 -3.42 -0.14 -19.34
N VAL A 173 -3.77 -0.13 -18.07
CA VAL A 173 -2.95 -0.71 -16.99
C VAL A 173 -3.65 -1.84 -16.26
N PHE A 174 -4.92 -2.07 -16.55
CA PHE A 174 -5.70 -3.11 -15.90
C PHE A 174 -5.36 -4.48 -16.50
N PRO A 175 -4.95 -5.46 -15.68
CA PRO A 175 -4.43 -6.75 -16.18
C PRO A 175 -5.52 -7.79 -16.47
N MET A 176 -6.76 -7.37 -16.62
CA MET A 176 -7.92 -8.21 -16.91
C MET A 176 -8.80 -7.53 -17.96
N ASP A 177 -9.53 -8.31 -18.75
CA ASP A 177 -10.45 -7.79 -19.75
C ASP A 177 -11.82 -7.46 -19.13
N ILE A 178 -11.84 -6.39 -18.36
CA ILE A 178 -13.05 -5.82 -17.75
C ILE A 178 -13.11 -4.31 -17.97
N TYR A 179 -14.28 -3.74 -17.77
CA TYR A 179 -14.53 -2.30 -17.95
C TYR A 179 -14.57 -1.58 -16.59
N PRO A 180 -13.39 -1.21 -15.99
CA PRO A 180 -13.33 -0.69 -14.64
C PRO A 180 -14.06 0.64 -14.44
N VAL A 181 -14.33 1.37 -15.54
CA VAL A 181 -15.04 2.66 -15.50
C VAL A 181 -16.55 2.48 -15.35
N TYR A 182 -17.07 1.31 -15.71
CA TYR A 182 -18.52 1.01 -15.65
C TYR A 182 -18.91 0.20 -14.40
N LEU A 183 -17.95 -0.25 -13.61
CA LEU A 183 -18.15 -0.98 -12.35
C LEU A 183 -18.24 -0.02 -11.16
#